data_238bf43a77c5de309ea7b707dbdcf2e2
#
_entry.id   238bf43a77c5de309ea7b707dbdcf2e2
#
_cell.length_a   1.000
_cell.length_b   1.000
_cell.length_c   1.000
_cell.angle_alpha   90.00
_cell.angle_beta   90.00
_cell.angle_gamma   90.00
#
_symmetry.space_group_name_H-M   'P 1'
#
loop_
_entity.id
_entity.type
_entity.pdbx_description
1 polymer ?
#
loop_
_entity_poly.entity_id
_entity_poly.type
_entity_poly.pdbx_seq_one_letter_code
_entity_poly.pdbx_strand_id
1 'polypeptide(L)'
;MRTAVLLAASAWLPAAAEECYRADAHSGSVSFEVSQAGAPFHGKFGRFGGEVCLVDGRAMRLDVWLDPATVDAGLPEIDAALKDKDFFAVEQYPRVIYTSRSVEVRGSTQVAHGTLEIKGKHHDLDVPFRLQGEGTNSIVSGTLTLNRLAYGIGAGEWSNTQWLGGEVKVAFRATLSAE
;
A
#
# COMPACT_ATOMS: atom_id res chain seq x y z
N MET A 1 3.28 -69.65 6.68
CA MET A 1 2.59 -68.40 6.38
C MET A 1 3.45 -67.24 6.90
N ARG A 2 4.07 -66.45 5.99
CA ARG A 2 4.88 -65.28 6.35
C ARG A 2 4.06 -64.04 6.03
N THR A 3 3.64 -63.33 7.07
CA THR A 3 2.88 -62.09 6.94
C THR A 3 3.86 -60.96 6.68
N ALA A 4 3.81 -60.35 5.49
CA ALA A 4 4.59 -59.17 5.15
C ALA A 4 3.85 -57.90 5.69
N VAL A 5 4.47 -57.18 6.63
CA VAL A 5 3.98 -55.89 7.10
C VAL A 5 4.52 -54.80 6.17
N LEU A 6 3.64 -54.21 5.39
CA LEU A 6 3.93 -53.01 4.57
C LEU A 6 3.95 -51.77 5.49
N LEU A 7 5.13 -51.25 5.76
CA LEU A 7 5.31 -49.92 6.38
C LEU A 7 5.04 -48.85 5.32
N ALA A 8 3.92 -48.17 5.45
CA ALA A 8 3.63 -46.97 4.67
C ALA A 8 4.46 -45.79 5.21
N ALA A 9 5.48 -45.37 4.47
CA ALA A 9 6.25 -44.18 4.76
C ALA A 9 5.41 -42.95 4.39
N SER A 10 4.89 -42.23 5.38
CA SER A 10 4.26 -40.91 5.19
C SER A 10 5.34 -39.90 4.84
N ALA A 11 5.45 -39.52 3.58
CA ALA A 11 6.30 -38.43 3.15
C ALA A 11 5.68 -37.10 3.63
N TRP A 12 6.28 -36.52 4.66
CA TRP A 12 5.98 -35.13 5.03
C TRP A 12 6.62 -34.22 3.99
N LEU A 13 5.79 -33.60 3.15
CA LEU A 13 6.24 -32.50 2.30
C LEU A 13 6.52 -31.30 3.21
N PRO A 14 7.70 -30.67 3.14
CA PRO A 14 7.95 -29.44 3.87
C PRO A 14 6.96 -28.37 3.38
N ALA A 15 6.31 -27.68 4.30
CA ALA A 15 5.52 -26.50 3.97
C ALA A 15 6.48 -25.46 3.37
N ALA A 16 6.08 -24.82 2.25
CA ALA A 16 6.86 -23.74 1.67
C ALA A 16 7.05 -22.64 2.72
N ALA A 17 8.29 -22.19 2.89
CA ALA A 17 8.60 -21.14 3.86
C ALA A 17 8.09 -19.79 3.35
N GLU A 18 7.51 -18.99 4.25
CA GLU A 18 7.18 -17.59 3.98
C GLU A 18 8.47 -16.77 4.08
N GLU A 19 8.78 -16.00 3.04
CA GLU A 19 9.90 -15.08 2.96
C GLU A 19 9.38 -13.65 2.92
N CYS A 20 9.80 -12.82 3.88
CA CYS A 20 9.36 -11.43 3.97
C CYS A 20 10.46 -10.47 3.50
N TYR A 21 10.06 -9.46 2.76
CA TYR A 21 10.93 -8.45 2.18
C TYR A 21 10.42 -7.06 2.54
N ARG A 22 11.34 -6.11 2.70
CA ARG A 22 11.03 -4.72 3.01
C ARG A 22 11.04 -3.84 1.77
N ALA A 23 10.19 -2.81 1.80
CA ALA A 23 10.17 -1.70 0.87
C ALA A 23 10.15 -0.39 1.66
N ASP A 24 10.91 0.62 1.23
CA ASP A 24 10.96 1.92 1.87
C ASP A 24 11.19 3.05 0.86
N ALA A 25 11.29 4.28 1.38
CA ALA A 25 11.48 5.47 0.56
C ALA A 25 12.88 5.57 -0.08
N HIS A 26 13.88 4.78 0.34
CA HIS A 26 15.20 4.75 -0.30
C HIS A 26 15.17 3.95 -1.60
N SER A 27 14.28 2.95 -1.66
CA SER A 27 14.16 2.03 -2.79
C SER A 27 12.88 2.24 -3.60
N GLY A 28 12.06 3.27 -3.26
CA GLY A 28 10.75 3.43 -3.88
C GLY A 28 10.17 4.84 -3.83
N SER A 29 8.93 4.94 -4.28
CA SER A 29 8.15 6.18 -4.30
C SER A 29 6.66 5.89 -4.06
N VAL A 30 6.00 6.83 -3.39
CA VAL A 30 4.55 6.91 -3.28
C VAL A 30 4.13 8.32 -3.67
N SER A 31 3.28 8.43 -4.67
CA SER A 31 2.79 9.71 -5.23
C SER A 31 1.28 9.71 -5.35
N PHE A 32 0.71 10.89 -5.42
CA PHE A 32 -0.72 11.08 -5.65
C PHE A 32 -0.98 12.15 -6.71
N GLU A 33 -2.15 12.02 -7.34
CA GLU A 33 -2.71 12.99 -8.28
C GLU A 33 -4.17 13.23 -7.92
N VAL A 34 -4.58 14.49 -7.90
CA VAL A 34 -5.96 14.92 -7.70
C VAL A 34 -6.28 16.08 -8.64
N SER A 35 -7.52 16.22 -9.06
CA SER A 35 -7.95 17.40 -9.85
C SER A 35 -8.15 18.60 -8.93
N GLN A 36 -7.53 19.73 -9.25
CA GLN A 36 -7.74 21.01 -8.58
C GLN A 36 -8.14 22.06 -9.62
N ALA A 37 -9.33 22.64 -9.48
CA ALA A 37 -9.89 23.60 -10.42
C ALA A 37 -9.83 23.13 -11.89
N GLY A 38 -10.02 21.82 -12.11
CA GLY A 38 -9.99 21.19 -13.45
C GLY A 38 -8.59 20.86 -13.98
N ALA A 39 -7.51 21.16 -13.25
CA ALA A 39 -6.14 20.81 -13.61
C ALA A 39 -5.59 19.69 -12.71
N PRO A 40 -4.69 18.82 -13.19
CA PRO A 40 -4.04 17.82 -12.35
C PRO A 40 -3.09 18.51 -11.37
N PHE A 41 -3.21 18.11 -10.09
CA PHE A 41 -2.33 18.50 -9.02
C PHE A 41 -1.65 17.25 -8.47
N HIS A 42 -0.32 17.31 -8.26
CA HIS A 42 0.50 16.17 -7.89
C HIS A 42 1.22 16.41 -6.58
N GLY A 43 1.47 15.33 -5.86
CA GLY A 43 2.35 15.32 -4.72
C GLY A 43 2.94 13.94 -4.47
N LYS A 44 3.87 13.87 -3.52
CA LYS A 44 4.53 12.63 -3.11
C LYS A 44 4.72 12.60 -1.59
N PHE A 45 5.08 11.44 -1.08
CA PHE A 45 5.43 11.27 0.33
C PHE A 45 6.88 10.86 0.47
N GLY A 46 7.61 11.53 1.34
CA GLY A 46 9.04 11.33 1.53
C GLY A 46 9.39 10.19 2.48
N ARG A 47 8.43 9.68 3.28
CA ARG A 47 8.68 8.60 4.23
C ARG A 47 7.53 7.60 4.24
N PHE A 48 7.84 6.38 3.89
CA PHE A 48 6.97 5.23 3.95
C PHE A 48 7.81 3.98 4.14
N GLY A 49 7.16 2.90 4.51
CA GLY A 49 7.76 1.58 4.57
C GLY A 49 6.68 0.51 4.46
N GLY A 50 7.09 -0.69 4.18
CA GLY A 50 6.18 -1.82 4.07
C GLY A 50 6.92 -3.13 4.05
N GLU A 51 6.14 -4.19 4.21
CA GLU A 51 6.57 -5.56 4.15
C GLU A 51 5.72 -6.31 3.12
N VAL A 52 6.38 -7.09 2.29
CA VAL A 52 5.73 -8.02 1.35
C VAL A 52 6.24 -9.41 1.66
N CYS A 53 5.33 -10.29 2.09
CA CYS A 53 5.69 -11.68 2.38
C CYS A 53 5.26 -12.58 1.23
N LEU A 54 6.18 -13.43 0.79
CA LEU A 54 6.05 -14.30 -0.37
C LEU A 54 6.07 -15.77 0.07
N VAL A 55 5.30 -16.61 -0.64
CA VAL A 55 5.41 -18.06 -0.62
C VAL A 55 5.54 -18.52 -2.07
N ASP A 56 6.59 -19.24 -2.40
CA ASP A 56 6.89 -19.68 -3.77
C ASP A 56 6.86 -18.53 -4.79
N GLY A 57 7.40 -17.36 -4.41
CA GLY A 57 7.47 -16.17 -5.26
C GLY A 57 6.14 -15.43 -5.46
N ARG A 58 5.06 -15.81 -4.75
CA ARG A 58 3.76 -15.15 -4.79
C ARG A 58 3.52 -14.36 -3.51
N ALA A 59 3.04 -13.14 -3.64
CA ALA A 59 2.70 -12.36 -2.45
C ALA A 59 1.51 -12.99 -1.72
N MET A 60 1.65 -13.14 -0.41
CA MET A 60 0.61 -13.63 0.50
C MET A 60 0.15 -12.52 1.43
N ARG A 61 1.04 -11.54 1.70
CA ARG A 61 0.77 -10.42 2.59
C ARG A 61 1.45 -9.15 2.06
N LEU A 62 0.76 -8.03 2.23
CA LEU A 62 1.24 -6.69 1.89
C LEU A 62 0.79 -5.74 3.01
N ASP A 63 1.72 -5.30 3.82
CA ASP A 63 1.48 -4.36 4.90
C ASP A 63 2.32 -3.11 4.68
N VAL A 64 1.69 -1.94 4.70
CA VAL A 64 2.34 -0.66 4.36
C VAL A 64 1.97 0.41 5.37
N TRP A 65 2.92 1.24 5.72
CA TRP A 65 2.69 2.48 6.44
C TRP A 65 3.28 3.67 5.68
N LEU A 66 2.72 4.84 5.89
CA LEU A 66 3.15 6.10 5.30
C LEU A 66 3.06 7.20 6.35
N ASP A 67 4.07 8.09 6.36
CA ASP A 67 4.08 9.27 7.22
C ASP A 67 3.55 10.48 6.45
N PRO A 68 2.31 10.93 6.71
CA PRO A 68 1.71 12.04 5.98
C PRO A 68 2.38 13.39 6.26
N ALA A 69 3.16 13.52 7.34
CA ALA A 69 3.92 14.75 7.62
C ALA A 69 5.04 14.99 6.59
N THR A 70 5.39 13.98 5.79
CA THR A 70 6.41 14.08 4.75
C THR A 70 5.87 14.37 3.36
N VAL A 71 4.61 14.84 3.29
CA VAL A 71 3.99 15.27 2.03
C VAL A 71 4.77 16.42 1.40
N ASP A 72 4.98 16.32 0.09
CA ASP A 72 5.65 17.31 -0.75
C ASP A 72 4.81 17.48 -2.02
N ALA A 73 4.15 18.61 -2.15
CA ALA A 73 3.35 19.02 -3.29
C ALA A 73 4.02 20.15 -4.08
N GLY A 74 5.30 20.42 -3.79
CA GLY A 74 6.13 21.38 -4.49
C GLY A 74 5.96 22.85 -4.04
N LEU A 75 5.06 23.13 -3.10
CA LEU A 75 4.80 24.48 -2.57
C LEU A 75 4.66 24.41 -1.03
N PRO A 76 5.52 25.11 -0.26
CA PRO A 76 5.54 25.01 1.20
C PRO A 76 4.20 25.33 1.88
N GLU A 77 3.43 26.26 1.31
CA GLU A 77 2.12 26.68 1.84
C GLU A 77 1.09 25.53 1.67
N ILE A 78 1.16 24.82 0.57
CA ILE A 78 0.28 23.67 0.30
C ILE A 78 0.71 22.48 1.17
N ASP A 79 2.01 22.25 1.32
CA ASP A 79 2.53 21.20 2.21
C ASP A 79 2.09 21.44 3.66
N ALA A 80 2.10 22.68 4.11
CA ALA A 80 1.61 23.05 5.43
C ALA A 80 0.10 22.79 5.56
N ALA A 81 -0.70 23.20 4.56
CA ALA A 81 -2.14 22.99 4.55
C ALA A 81 -2.51 21.50 4.54
N LEU A 82 -1.79 20.66 3.78
CA LEU A 82 -2.02 19.22 3.74
C LEU A 82 -1.74 18.53 5.09
N LYS A 83 -0.88 19.10 5.93
CA LYS A 83 -0.59 18.58 7.28
C LYS A 83 -1.63 18.97 8.32
N ASP A 84 -2.39 20.04 8.08
CA ASP A 84 -3.35 20.61 9.03
C ASP A 84 -4.58 19.68 9.22
N LYS A 85 -5.40 20.06 10.22
CA LYS A 85 -6.60 19.36 10.70
C LYS A 85 -7.65 19.07 9.61
N ASP A 86 -7.77 19.95 8.62
CA ASP A 86 -8.74 19.78 7.53
C ASP A 86 -8.31 18.73 6.51
N PHE A 87 -7.02 18.40 6.47
CA PHE A 87 -6.46 17.36 5.61
C PHE A 87 -5.97 16.16 6.44
N PHE A 88 -4.67 15.92 6.55
CA PHE A 88 -4.15 14.72 7.22
C PHE A 88 -4.16 14.80 8.75
N ALA A 89 -4.22 16.02 9.35
CA ALA A 89 -4.16 16.22 10.80
C ALA A 89 -2.98 15.47 11.44
N VAL A 90 -1.77 15.67 10.90
CA VAL A 90 -0.59 14.83 11.14
C VAL A 90 -0.15 14.77 12.60
N GLU A 91 -0.46 15.81 13.40
CA GLU A 91 -0.18 15.83 14.84
C GLU A 91 -1.00 14.77 15.59
N GLN A 92 -2.24 14.55 15.15
CA GLN A 92 -3.16 13.59 15.75
C GLN A 92 -3.05 12.19 15.10
N TYR A 93 -2.78 12.16 13.80
CA TYR A 93 -2.72 10.94 12.99
C TYR A 93 -1.39 10.86 12.23
N PRO A 94 -0.29 10.48 12.92
CA PRO A 94 1.05 10.50 12.33
C PRO A 94 1.31 9.39 11.31
N ARG A 95 0.33 8.50 11.09
CA ARG A 95 0.46 7.35 10.20
C ARG A 95 -0.79 7.15 9.35
N VAL A 96 -0.56 6.77 8.10
CA VAL A 96 -1.51 6.07 7.24
C VAL A 96 -1.07 4.62 7.21
N ILE A 97 -2.00 3.67 7.36
CA ILE A 97 -1.68 2.25 7.48
C ILE A 97 -2.58 1.44 6.54
N TYR A 98 -1.98 0.57 5.77
CA TYR A 98 -2.67 -0.46 5.03
C TYR A 98 -2.24 -1.84 5.52
N THR A 99 -3.22 -2.68 5.86
CA THR A 99 -2.98 -4.06 6.30
C THR A 99 -3.80 -5.00 5.42
N SER A 100 -3.13 -5.89 4.72
CA SER A 100 -3.80 -6.89 3.90
C SER A 100 -4.31 -8.06 4.76
N ARG A 101 -5.43 -8.65 4.35
CA ARG A 101 -5.98 -9.89 4.91
C ARG A 101 -5.70 -11.09 4.01
N SER A 102 -5.62 -10.85 2.71
CA SER A 102 -5.33 -11.88 1.70
C SER A 102 -4.83 -11.23 0.42
N VAL A 103 -4.17 -12.02 -0.41
CA VAL A 103 -3.75 -11.63 -1.76
C VAL A 103 -4.29 -12.64 -2.75
N GLU A 104 -4.97 -12.14 -3.78
CA GLU A 104 -5.46 -12.94 -4.91
C GLU A 104 -4.58 -12.72 -6.15
N VAL A 105 -4.24 -13.79 -6.85
CA VAL A 105 -3.48 -13.72 -8.11
C VAL A 105 -4.44 -13.71 -9.28
N ARG A 106 -4.39 -12.66 -10.12
CA ARG A 106 -5.21 -12.49 -11.33
C ARG A 106 -4.32 -12.30 -12.55
N GLY A 107 -3.86 -13.40 -13.14
CA GLY A 107 -2.92 -13.37 -14.25
C GLY A 107 -1.57 -12.77 -13.86
N SER A 108 -1.17 -11.65 -14.49
CA SER A 108 0.08 -10.92 -14.18
C SER A 108 -0.09 -9.85 -13.09
N THR A 109 -1.30 -9.67 -12.57
CA THR A 109 -1.63 -8.72 -11.51
C THR A 109 -2.02 -9.50 -10.25
N GLN A 110 -1.66 -8.98 -9.10
CA GLN A 110 -2.11 -9.46 -7.81
C GLN A 110 -3.00 -8.39 -7.18
N VAL A 111 -3.96 -8.80 -6.35
CA VAL A 111 -4.85 -7.88 -5.64
C VAL A 111 -4.76 -8.20 -4.17
N ALA A 112 -4.25 -7.26 -3.38
CA ALA A 112 -4.30 -7.35 -1.94
C ALA A 112 -5.66 -6.82 -1.46
N HIS A 113 -6.38 -7.66 -0.73
CA HIS A 113 -7.64 -7.31 -0.06
C HIS A 113 -7.34 -6.96 1.39
N GLY A 114 -7.63 -5.75 1.81
CA GLY A 114 -7.21 -5.29 3.11
C GLY A 114 -8.02 -4.10 3.62
N THR A 115 -7.48 -3.45 4.63
CA THR A 115 -8.07 -2.26 5.25
C THR A 115 -7.06 -1.12 5.20
N LEU A 116 -7.49 0.04 4.70
CA LEU A 116 -6.73 1.29 4.74
C LEU A 116 -7.27 2.16 5.88
N GLU A 117 -6.35 2.58 6.74
CA GLU A 117 -6.61 3.56 7.79
C GLU A 117 -5.97 4.89 7.42
N ILE A 118 -6.79 5.94 7.36
CA ILE A 118 -6.35 7.32 7.22
C ILE A 118 -7.15 8.18 8.20
N LYS A 119 -6.48 9.00 8.98
CA LYS A 119 -7.13 9.95 9.91
C LYS A 119 -8.12 9.26 10.85
N GLY A 120 -7.76 8.05 11.35
CA GLY A 120 -8.58 7.23 12.23
C GLY A 120 -9.83 6.63 11.59
N LYS A 121 -10.00 6.76 10.28
CA LYS A 121 -11.08 6.12 9.52
C LYS A 121 -10.56 4.90 8.78
N HIS A 122 -11.30 3.80 8.91
CA HIS A 122 -10.94 2.51 8.33
C HIS A 122 -11.94 2.16 7.22
N HIS A 123 -11.43 1.83 6.05
CA HIS A 123 -12.24 1.33 4.94
C HIS A 123 -11.55 0.14 4.28
N ASP A 124 -12.35 -0.82 3.87
CA ASP A 124 -11.86 -1.91 3.04
C ASP A 124 -11.38 -1.37 1.69
N LEU A 125 -10.23 -1.87 1.25
CA LEU A 125 -9.59 -1.43 0.03
C LEU A 125 -8.91 -2.60 -0.67
N ASP A 126 -9.19 -2.74 -1.95
CA ASP A 126 -8.48 -3.63 -2.85
C ASP A 126 -7.33 -2.88 -3.51
N VAL A 127 -6.11 -3.37 -3.32
CA VAL A 127 -4.89 -2.77 -3.88
C VAL A 127 -4.37 -3.67 -5.00
N PRO A 128 -4.61 -3.32 -6.28
CA PRO A 128 -4.01 -4.03 -7.39
C PRO A 128 -2.53 -3.67 -7.50
N PHE A 129 -1.68 -4.68 -7.67
CA PHE A 129 -0.25 -4.49 -7.84
C PHE A 129 0.37 -5.57 -8.74
N ARG A 130 1.59 -5.29 -9.19
CA ARG A 130 2.45 -6.24 -9.88
C ARG A 130 3.70 -6.47 -9.08
N LEU A 131 4.14 -7.71 -9.05
CA LEU A 131 5.42 -8.12 -8.51
C LEU A 131 6.25 -8.65 -9.68
N GLN A 132 7.42 -8.06 -9.91
CA GLN A 132 8.31 -8.40 -11.01
C GLN A 132 9.72 -8.64 -10.47
N GLY A 133 10.38 -9.71 -10.91
CA GLY A 133 11.69 -10.12 -10.40
C GLY A 133 11.59 -11.25 -9.39
N GLU A 134 12.71 -11.55 -8.72
CA GLU A 134 12.83 -12.62 -7.73
C GLU A 134 13.63 -12.12 -6.52
N GLY A 135 13.19 -12.52 -5.32
CA GLY A 135 13.84 -12.18 -4.06
C GLY A 135 14.02 -10.68 -3.87
N THR A 136 15.21 -10.27 -3.47
CA THR A 136 15.60 -8.86 -3.23
C THR A 136 15.67 -8.00 -4.49
N ASN A 137 15.56 -8.58 -5.68
CA ASN A 137 15.48 -7.84 -6.94
C ASN A 137 14.04 -7.65 -7.42
N SER A 138 13.07 -8.06 -6.61
CA SER A 138 11.67 -7.88 -6.93
C SER A 138 11.25 -6.42 -6.83
N ILE A 139 10.40 -6.01 -7.77
CA ILE A 139 9.80 -4.67 -7.79
C ILE A 139 8.30 -4.84 -7.59
N VAL A 140 7.78 -4.23 -6.53
CA VAL A 140 6.34 -4.08 -6.32
C VAL A 140 5.90 -2.74 -6.88
N SER A 141 4.80 -2.72 -7.64
CA SER A 141 4.26 -1.46 -8.20
C SER A 141 2.76 -1.57 -8.44
N GLY A 142 2.06 -0.45 -8.29
CA GLY A 142 0.62 -0.40 -8.52
C GLY A 142 0.08 1.03 -8.61
N THR A 143 -1.20 1.10 -8.97
CA THR A 143 -1.98 2.34 -9.01
C THR A 143 -3.39 2.02 -8.52
N LEU A 144 -3.93 2.89 -7.70
CA LEU A 144 -5.29 2.78 -7.20
C LEU A 144 -5.94 4.16 -7.09
N THR A 145 -7.26 4.19 -6.95
CA THR A 145 -8.03 5.43 -6.76
C THR A 145 -8.73 5.38 -5.40
N LEU A 146 -8.63 6.46 -4.65
CA LEU A 146 -9.24 6.65 -3.33
C LEU A 146 -10.25 7.80 -3.38
N ASN A 147 -11.36 7.67 -2.65
CA ASN A 147 -12.21 8.81 -2.34
C ASN A 147 -11.70 9.50 -1.06
N ARG A 148 -11.08 10.68 -1.20
CA ARG A 148 -10.52 11.43 -0.08
C ARG A 148 -11.56 11.81 0.98
N LEU A 149 -12.81 12.07 0.58
CA LEU A 149 -13.87 12.47 1.50
C LEU A 149 -14.32 11.32 2.42
N ALA A 150 -14.20 10.07 1.98
CA ALA A 150 -14.46 8.91 2.83
C ALA A 150 -13.57 8.91 4.07
N TYR A 151 -12.34 9.40 3.94
CA TYR A 151 -11.38 9.53 5.04
C TYR A 151 -11.41 10.90 5.73
N GLY A 152 -12.29 11.82 5.29
CA GLY A 152 -12.37 13.17 5.83
C GLY A 152 -11.16 14.05 5.49
N ILE A 153 -10.47 13.76 4.38
CA ILE A 153 -9.38 14.59 3.85
C ILE A 153 -9.98 15.70 3.00
N GLY A 154 -9.67 16.96 3.37
CA GLY A 154 -10.25 18.14 2.74
C GLY A 154 -11.76 18.22 3.01
N ALA A 155 -12.14 18.17 4.28
CA ALA A 155 -13.50 18.42 4.75
C ALA A 155 -13.80 19.93 4.82
N GLY A 156 -15.05 20.30 5.17
CA GLY A 156 -15.46 21.69 5.29
C GLY A 156 -15.40 22.44 3.96
N GLU A 157 -14.67 23.54 3.89
CA GLU A 157 -14.54 24.38 2.69
C GLU A 157 -13.95 23.62 1.49
N TRP A 158 -13.11 22.60 1.75
CA TRP A 158 -12.49 21.75 0.74
C TRP A 158 -13.36 20.59 0.25
N SER A 159 -14.60 20.46 0.76
CA SER A 159 -15.52 19.38 0.38
C SER A 159 -16.11 19.53 -1.02
N ASN A 160 -16.05 20.74 -1.62
CA ASN A 160 -16.52 20.97 -2.98
C ASN A 160 -15.63 20.25 -4.00
N THR A 161 -16.17 19.17 -4.57
CA THR A 161 -15.44 18.32 -5.53
C THR A 161 -15.25 18.95 -6.91
N GLN A 162 -15.93 20.04 -7.21
CA GLN A 162 -15.67 20.82 -8.44
C GLN A 162 -14.37 21.63 -8.33
N TRP A 163 -14.03 22.03 -7.09
CA TRP A 163 -12.79 22.76 -6.83
C TRP A 163 -11.61 21.83 -6.53
N LEU A 164 -11.81 20.87 -5.61
CA LEU A 164 -10.82 19.84 -5.29
C LEU A 164 -11.47 18.46 -5.49
N GLY A 165 -11.05 17.72 -6.51
CA GLY A 165 -11.62 16.44 -6.89
C GLY A 165 -11.76 15.48 -5.72
N GLY A 166 -12.84 14.71 -5.70
CA GLY A 166 -13.11 13.71 -4.65
C GLY A 166 -12.23 12.48 -4.79
N GLU A 167 -11.85 12.15 -6.01
CA GLU A 167 -11.01 10.99 -6.34
C GLU A 167 -9.53 11.40 -6.36
N VAL A 168 -8.72 10.63 -5.67
CA VAL A 168 -7.26 10.77 -5.62
C VAL A 168 -6.65 9.50 -6.18
N LYS A 169 -5.89 9.63 -7.25
CA LYS A 169 -5.11 8.54 -7.82
C LYS A 169 -3.78 8.42 -7.07
N VAL A 170 -3.48 7.24 -6.56
CA VAL A 170 -2.24 6.94 -5.86
C VAL A 170 -1.43 5.96 -6.71
N ALA A 171 -0.16 6.26 -6.91
CA ALA A 171 0.79 5.38 -7.57
C ALA A 171 1.96 5.07 -6.63
N PHE A 172 2.38 3.82 -6.62
CA PHE A 172 3.51 3.37 -5.81
C PHE A 172 4.42 2.45 -6.60
N ARG A 173 5.70 2.48 -6.27
CA ARG A 173 6.73 1.58 -6.79
C ARG A 173 7.85 1.47 -5.76
N ALA A 174 8.32 0.26 -5.49
CA ALA A 174 9.49 0.04 -4.65
C ALA A 174 10.23 -1.23 -5.07
N THR A 175 11.55 -1.24 -4.91
CA THR A 175 12.38 -2.45 -4.97
C THR A 175 12.42 -3.07 -3.59
N LEU A 176 12.21 -4.38 -3.51
CA LEU A 176 12.24 -5.12 -2.26
C LEU A 176 13.68 -5.36 -1.82
N SER A 177 13.92 -5.29 -0.51
CA SER A 177 15.19 -5.63 0.13
C SER A 177 14.99 -6.75 1.15
N ALA A 178 16.06 -7.49 1.47
CA ALA A 178 16.00 -8.45 2.56
C ALA A 178 15.75 -7.73 3.90
N GLU A 179 15.13 -8.46 4.84
CA GLU A 179 15.01 -8.00 6.23
C GLU A 179 16.37 -7.80 6.91
#